data_da8141ec0052e01498c29461d7cc540c
#
_entry.id   da8141ec0052e01498c29461d7cc540c
#
_cell.length_a   1.000
_cell.length_b   1.000
_cell.length_c   1.000
_cell.angle_alpha   90.00
_cell.angle_beta   90.00
_cell.angle_gamma   90.00
#
_symmetry.space_group_name_H-M   'P 1'
#
loop_
_entity.id
_entity.type
_entity.pdbx_description
1 polymer ?
#
loop_
_entity_poly.entity_id
_entity_poly.type
_entity_poly.pdbx_seq_one_letter_code
_entity_poly.pdbx_strand_id
1 'polypeptide(L)'
;MSTNDKTPSAPTKTRMTGAEVLVECLVREGVDVVFAYPGGASMPIHQALSHQPKIRTILPRHEQGGAFGAEGYGRVTGKVGVCISTSGPGATNMITSIADAYLDSTPLVAITAQVMRSLIGRGAFQETDVFGMTAPIVKHSYLVTEPEELPRIIKEAFYIASTGRPGPVLIDMPKDCLLYTSPSPRD
;
A
#
# COMPACT_ATOMS: atom_id res chain seq x y z
N MET A 1 20.89 -8.13 53.69
CA MET A 1 19.67 -8.20 52.89
C MET A 1 19.75 -7.11 51.85
N SER A 2 20.14 -7.48 50.64
CA SER A 2 20.25 -6.54 49.51
C SER A 2 19.04 -6.73 48.63
N THR A 3 18.12 -5.77 48.61
CA THR A 3 16.94 -5.75 47.74
C THR A 3 17.36 -5.36 46.36
N ASN A 4 17.37 -6.33 45.45
CA ASN A 4 17.63 -6.14 44.04
C ASN A 4 16.38 -5.52 43.40
N ASP A 5 16.33 -4.18 43.36
CA ASP A 5 15.28 -3.41 42.68
C ASP A 5 15.54 -3.44 41.18
N LYS A 6 14.94 -4.44 40.48
CA LYS A 6 14.91 -4.48 39.03
C LYS A 6 13.83 -3.51 38.53
N THR A 7 14.23 -2.29 38.24
CA THR A 7 13.40 -1.36 37.47
C THR A 7 13.00 -2.05 36.16
N PRO A 8 11.70 -2.12 35.79
CA PRO A 8 11.29 -2.68 34.51
C PRO A 8 11.92 -1.84 33.40
N SER A 9 12.69 -2.47 32.50
CA SER A 9 13.19 -1.82 31.30
C SER A 9 12.00 -1.36 30.47
N ALA A 10 12.03 -0.08 30.07
CA ALA A 10 11.03 0.45 29.14
C ALA A 10 10.95 -0.46 27.88
N PRO A 11 9.76 -0.71 27.34
CA PRO A 11 9.62 -1.55 26.17
C PRO A 11 10.49 -1.00 25.03
N THR A 12 11.36 -1.83 24.50
CA THR A 12 12.24 -1.46 23.38
C THR A 12 11.36 -1.16 22.18
N LYS A 13 11.30 0.10 21.75
CA LYS A 13 10.55 0.49 20.56
C LYS A 13 11.05 -0.33 19.38
N THR A 14 10.17 -1.15 18.80
CA THR A 14 10.48 -1.97 17.64
C THR A 14 10.61 -1.05 16.42
N ARG A 15 11.79 -0.99 15.80
CA ARG A 15 11.98 -0.23 14.58
C ARG A 15 11.45 -1.07 13.40
N MET A 16 10.68 -0.42 12.52
CA MET A 16 10.08 -1.04 11.34
C MET A 16 10.46 -0.24 10.08
N THR A 17 10.66 -0.92 8.97
CA THR A 17 10.77 -0.27 7.67
C THR A 17 9.41 0.25 7.21
N GLY A 18 9.37 1.23 6.29
CA GLY A 18 8.11 1.72 5.72
C GLY A 18 7.29 0.61 5.07
N ALA A 19 7.94 -0.40 4.48
CA ALA A 19 7.25 -1.57 3.93
C ALA A 19 6.59 -2.43 5.02
N GLU A 20 7.25 -2.64 6.16
CA GLU A 20 6.67 -3.37 7.29
C GLU A 20 5.53 -2.57 7.95
N VAL A 21 5.68 -1.24 8.05
CA VAL A 21 4.61 -0.35 8.53
C VAL A 21 3.39 -0.44 7.60
N LEU A 22 3.59 -0.37 6.28
CA LEU A 22 2.52 -0.54 5.29
C LEU A 22 1.76 -1.84 5.54
N VAL A 23 2.46 -2.97 5.61
CA VAL A 23 1.85 -4.30 5.77
C VAL A 23 1.14 -4.43 7.11
N GLU A 24 1.71 -3.91 8.20
CA GLU A 24 1.04 -3.89 9.51
C GLU A 24 -0.23 -3.04 9.50
N CYS A 25 -0.22 -1.90 8.80
CA CYS A 25 -1.41 -1.06 8.64
C CYS A 25 -2.50 -1.78 7.84
N LEU A 26 -2.15 -2.51 6.76
CA LEU A 26 -3.11 -3.34 6.03
C LEU A 26 -3.77 -4.40 6.93
N VAL A 27 -3.00 -5.05 7.81
CA VAL A 27 -3.56 -5.98 8.81
C VAL A 27 -4.55 -5.28 9.74
N ARG A 28 -4.25 -4.06 10.18
CA ARG A 28 -5.13 -3.29 11.07
C ARG A 28 -6.42 -2.85 10.39
N GLU A 29 -6.40 -2.61 9.08
CA GLU A 29 -7.59 -2.35 8.27
C GLU A 29 -8.39 -3.63 7.94
N GLY A 30 -7.97 -4.79 8.45
CA GLY A 30 -8.68 -6.05 8.27
C GLY A 30 -8.43 -6.72 6.91
N VAL A 31 -7.36 -6.35 6.22
CA VAL A 31 -6.95 -6.96 4.95
C VAL A 31 -6.44 -8.38 5.22
N ASP A 32 -7.04 -9.34 4.56
CA ASP A 32 -6.67 -10.76 4.63
C ASP A 32 -6.17 -11.31 3.28
N VAL A 33 -6.44 -10.58 2.18
CA VAL A 33 -5.99 -10.94 0.83
C VAL A 33 -5.48 -9.71 0.11
N VAL A 34 -4.32 -9.83 -0.55
CA VAL A 34 -3.80 -8.82 -1.49
C VAL A 34 -3.49 -9.49 -2.83
N PHE A 35 -3.71 -8.76 -3.92
CA PHE A 35 -3.33 -9.15 -5.27
C PHE A 35 -2.10 -8.35 -5.66
N ALA A 36 -0.93 -8.97 -5.69
CA ALA A 36 0.33 -8.25 -5.76
C ALA A 36 1.26 -8.85 -6.81
N TYR A 37 1.75 -8.01 -7.75
CA TYR A 37 2.74 -8.39 -8.74
C TYR A 37 4.08 -7.72 -8.43
N PRO A 38 5.18 -8.49 -8.24
CA PRO A 38 6.47 -7.97 -7.82
C PRO A 38 7.20 -7.22 -8.93
N GLY A 39 7.99 -6.23 -8.53
CA GLY A 39 8.91 -5.51 -9.39
C GLY A 39 9.93 -4.73 -8.58
N GLY A 40 10.92 -4.15 -9.23
CA GLY A 40 12.11 -3.59 -8.58
C GLY A 40 11.82 -2.53 -7.50
N ALA A 41 10.81 -1.69 -7.68
CA ALA A 41 10.44 -0.68 -6.69
C ALA A 41 9.59 -1.27 -5.54
N SER A 42 8.74 -2.28 -5.81
CA SER A 42 7.84 -2.89 -4.82
C SER A 42 8.44 -4.07 -4.05
N MET A 43 9.68 -4.50 -4.34
CA MET A 43 10.30 -5.64 -3.66
C MET A 43 10.28 -5.55 -2.12
N PRO A 44 10.52 -4.39 -1.47
CA PRO A 44 10.42 -4.31 -0.02
C PRO A 44 9.03 -4.65 0.51
N ILE A 45 7.96 -4.28 -0.20
CA ILE A 45 6.57 -4.63 0.17
C ILE A 45 6.37 -6.14 0.10
N HIS A 46 6.83 -6.78 -0.98
CA HIS A 46 6.71 -8.24 -1.14
C HIS A 46 7.51 -9.00 -0.07
N GLN A 47 8.68 -8.50 0.31
CA GLN A 47 9.46 -9.05 1.41
C GLN A 47 8.69 -8.95 2.75
N ALA A 48 8.11 -7.81 3.05
CA ALA A 48 7.29 -7.64 4.26
C ALA A 48 6.05 -8.54 4.24
N LEU A 49 5.35 -8.65 3.11
CA LEU A 49 4.21 -9.56 2.94
C LEU A 49 4.58 -11.03 3.15
N SER A 50 5.77 -11.47 2.71
CA SER A 50 6.21 -12.85 2.88
C SER A 50 6.40 -13.27 4.35
N HIS A 51 6.59 -12.30 5.24
CA HIS A 51 6.69 -12.50 6.69
C HIS A 51 5.37 -12.28 7.45
N GLN A 52 4.28 -11.91 6.73
CA GLN A 52 2.99 -11.61 7.36
C GLN A 52 1.96 -12.73 7.11
N PRO A 53 1.79 -13.68 8.04
CA PRO A 53 0.92 -14.84 7.81
C PRO A 53 -0.59 -14.52 7.81
N LYS A 54 -0.98 -13.33 8.26
CA LYS A 54 -2.39 -12.89 8.29
C LYS A 54 -2.89 -12.43 6.92
N ILE A 55 -1.99 -12.13 5.98
CA ILE A 55 -2.33 -11.67 4.65
C ILE A 55 -1.94 -12.72 3.62
N ARG A 56 -2.91 -13.23 2.90
CA ARG A 56 -2.67 -14.10 1.75
C ARG A 56 -2.34 -13.26 0.52
N THR A 57 -1.15 -13.42 -0.03
CA THR A 57 -0.74 -12.78 -1.27
C THR A 57 -1.13 -13.67 -2.46
N ILE A 58 -1.96 -13.14 -3.36
CA ILE A 58 -2.29 -13.76 -4.65
C ILE A 58 -1.37 -13.14 -5.70
N LEU A 59 -0.56 -13.98 -6.34
CA LEU A 59 0.31 -13.57 -7.44
C LEU A 59 -0.42 -13.73 -8.78
N PRO A 60 -0.87 -12.63 -9.42
CA PRO A 60 -1.45 -12.69 -10.77
C PRO A 60 -0.35 -12.88 -11.81
N ARG A 61 -0.73 -13.12 -13.07
CA ARG A 61 0.22 -13.14 -14.19
C ARG A 61 0.40 -11.78 -14.87
N HIS A 62 -0.43 -10.81 -14.51
CA HIS A 62 -0.44 -9.45 -15.03
C HIS A 62 -1.11 -8.53 -14.01
N GLU A 63 -0.63 -7.31 -13.84
CA GLU A 63 -1.12 -6.37 -12.82
C GLU A 63 -2.59 -6.01 -13.02
N GLN A 64 -3.03 -5.86 -14.27
CA GLN A 64 -4.44 -5.62 -14.60
C GLN A 64 -5.33 -6.75 -14.07
N GLY A 65 -4.94 -8.00 -14.28
CA GLY A 65 -5.68 -9.16 -13.76
C GLY A 65 -5.68 -9.20 -12.23
N GLY A 66 -4.59 -8.75 -11.60
CA GLY A 66 -4.50 -8.60 -10.15
C GLY A 66 -5.45 -7.53 -9.60
N ALA A 67 -5.50 -6.37 -10.26
CA ALA A 67 -6.38 -5.29 -9.86
C ALA A 67 -7.87 -5.64 -10.06
N PHE A 68 -8.24 -6.31 -11.16
CA PHE A 68 -9.58 -6.89 -11.34
C PHE A 68 -9.89 -7.98 -10.30
N GLY A 69 -8.88 -8.78 -9.91
CA GLY A 69 -9.03 -9.75 -8.82
C GLY A 69 -9.36 -9.09 -7.48
N ALA A 70 -8.68 -7.99 -7.15
CA ALA A 70 -8.93 -7.20 -5.96
C ALA A 70 -10.33 -6.55 -6.00
N GLU A 71 -10.72 -6.01 -7.14
CA GLU A 71 -12.05 -5.46 -7.36
C GLU A 71 -13.13 -6.53 -7.18
N GLY A 72 -13.01 -7.67 -7.85
CA GLY A 72 -13.94 -8.78 -7.70
C GLY A 72 -14.04 -9.30 -6.26
N TYR A 73 -12.90 -9.35 -5.56
CA TYR A 73 -12.87 -9.68 -4.14
C TYR A 73 -13.68 -8.69 -3.30
N GLY A 74 -13.50 -7.38 -3.56
CA GLY A 74 -14.29 -6.33 -2.90
C GLY A 74 -15.79 -6.48 -3.15
N ARG A 75 -16.19 -6.75 -4.39
CA ARG A 75 -17.60 -6.94 -4.77
C ARG A 75 -18.27 -8.10 -4.06
N VAL A 76 -17.58 -9.24 -3.91
CA VAL A 76 -18.20 -10.44 -3.32
C VAL A 76 -18.13 -10.48 -1.81
N THR A 77 -17.15 -9.78 -1.19
CA THR A 77 -16.95 -9.81 0.26
C THR A 77 -17.49 -8.58 0.99
N GLY A 78 -17.73 -7.49 0.27
CA GLY A 78 -18.05 -6.19 0.84
C GLY A 78 -16.86 -5.49 1.52
N LYS A 79 -15.65 -6.04 1.42
CA LYS A 79 -14.42 -5.45 1.92
C LYS A 79 -13.79 -4.52 0.89
N VAL A 80 -12.82 -3.71 1.31
CA VAL A 80 -11.98 -2.95 0.38
C VAL A 80 -10.98 -3.91 -0.28
N GLY A 81 -11.01 -4.00 -1.61
CA GLY A 81 -10.02 -4.77 -2.36
C GLY A 81 -8.65 -4.09 -2.32
N VAL A 82 -7.57 -4.87 -2.32
CA VAL A 82 -6.20 -4.34 -2.31
C VAL A 82 -5.39 -4.94 -3.42
N CYS A 83 -4.83 -4.09 -4.31
CA CYS A 83 -3.87 -4.49 -5.33
C CYS A 83 -2.57 -3.72 -5.21
N ILE A 84 -1.46 -4.38 -5.50
CA ILE A 84 -0.10 -3.84 -5.35
C ILE A 84 0.70 -4.10 -6.61
N SER A 85 1.38 -3.06 -7.12
CA SER A 85 2.29 -3.17 -8.25
C SER A 85 3.58 -2.40 -8.05
N THR A 86 4.51 -2.61 -8.97
CA THR A 86 5.73 -1.79 -9.06
C THR A 86 5.46 -0.46 -9.76
N SER A 87 6.50 0.38 -9.88
CA SER A 87 6.46 1.65 -10.59
C SER A 87 6.28 1.47 -12.12
N GLY A 88 6.04 2.58 -12.81
CA GLY A 88 6.03 2.65 -14.27
C GLY A 88 5.05 1.65 -14.90
N PRO A 89 5.54 0.68 -15.68
CA PRO A 89 4.67 -0.26 -16.41
C PRO A 89 3.76 -1.08 -15.50
N GLY A 90 4.18 -1.41 -14.28
CA GLY A 90 3.33 -2.11 -13.32
C GLY A 90 2.14 -1.25 -12.87
N ALA A 91 2.38 0.01 -12.57
CA ALA A 91 1.34 0.95 -12.20
C ALA A 91 0.38 1.24 -13.36
N THR A 92 0.91 1.49 -14.58
CA THR A 92 0.07 1.78 -15.76
C THR A 92 -0.82 0.60 -16.15
N ASN A 93 -0.36 -0.63 -15.94
CA ASN A 93 -1.16 -1.83 -16.19
C ASN A 93 -2.41 -1.94 -15.30
N MET A 94 -2.47 -1.24 -14.17
CA MET A 94 -3.65 -1.24 -13.29
C MET A 94 -4.73 -0.22 -13.68
N ILE A 95 -4.43 0.74 -14.58
CA ILE A 95 -5.32 1.87 -14.90
C ILE A 95 -6.71 1.42 -15.33
N THR A 96 -6.82 0.41 -16.19
CA THR A 96 -8.11 -0.10 -16.68
C THR A 96 -8.99 -0.57 -15.53
N SER A 97 -8.44 -1.37 -14.61
CA SER A 97 -9.20 -1.91 -13.48
C SER A 97 -9.55 -0.82 -12.44
N ILE A 98 -8.67 0.17 -12.26
CA ILE A 98 -8.96 1.33 -11.40
C ILE A 98 -10.12 2.14 -11.98
N ALA A 99 -10.15 2.35 -13.31
CA ALA A 99 -11.23 3.06 -13.98
C ALA A 99 -12.57 2.30 -13.88
N ASP A 100 -12.53 0.97 -14.01
CA ASP A 100 -13.70 0.10 -13.87
C ASP A 100 -14.27 0.17 -12.43
N ALA A 101 -13.40 0.02 -11.42
CA ALA A 101 -13.79 0.15 -10.02
C ALA A 101 -14.38 1.53 -9.69
N TYR A 102 -13.89 2.60 -10.34
CA TYR A 102 -14.43 3.96 -10.16
C TYR A 102 -15.84 4.07 -10.74
N LEU A 103 -16.06 3.58 -11.96
CA LEU A 103 -17.36 3.63 -12.64
C LEU A 103 -18.40 2.77 -11.92
N ASP A 104 -18.01 1.60 -11.45
CA ASP A 104 -18.87 0.63 -10.78
C ASP A 104 -19.01 0.85 -9.27
N SER A 105 -18.35 1.90 -8.74
CA SER A 105 -18.41 2.24 -7.31
C SER A 105 -17.92 1.12 -6.40
N THR A 106 -16.86 0.41 -6.82
CA THR A 106 -16.25 -0.68 -6.06
C THR A 106 -15.12 -0.14 -5.17
N PRO A 107 -15.12 -0.41 -3.86
CA PRO A 107 -14.07 0.07 -2.96
C PRO A 107 -12.76 -0.68 -3.24
N LEU A 108 -11.71 0.07 -3.60
CA LEU A 108 -10.40 -0.45 -3.97
C LEU A 108 -9.30 0.46 -3.41
N VAL A 109 -8.25 -0.11 -2.84
CA VAL A 109 -7.00 0.57 -2.54
C VAL A 109 -5.92 0.01 -3.46
N ALA A 110 -5.47 0.84 -4.41
CA ALA A 110 -4.40 0.52 -5.32
C ALA A 110 -3.09 1.11 -4.77
N ILE A 111 -2.11 0.26 -4.53
CA ILE A 111 -0.79 0.65 -4.01
C ILE A 111 0.22 0.45 -5.12
N THR A 112 0.82 1.55 -5.58
CA THR A 112 1.92 1.52 -6.55
C THR A 112 3.22 1.87 -5.86
N ALA A 113 4.30 1.17 -6.21
CA ALA A 113 5.62 1.66 -5.84
C ALA A 113 6.08 2.72 -6.85
N GLN A 114 6.94 3.63 -6.40
CA GLN A 114 7.49 4.70 -7.22
C GLN A 114 9.02 4.69 -7.14
N VAL A 115 9.68 5.38 -8.06
CA VAL A 115 11.11 5.66 -7.95
C VAL A 115 11.44 6.43 -6.67
N MET A 116 12.70 6.54 -6.29
CA MET A 116 13.11 7.35 -5.14
C MET A 116 12.63 8.80 -5.30
N ARG A 117 12.24 9.45 -4.19
CA ARG A 117 11.77 10.86 -4.18
C ARG A 117 12.68 11.81 -4.95
N SER A 118 14.01 11.64 -4.83
CA SER A 118 15.00 12.45 -5.54
C SER A 118 15.00 12.28 -7.06
N LEU A 119 14.35 11.25 -7.59
CA LEU A 119 14.28 10.93 -9.01
C LEU A 119 12.94 11.29 -9.65
N ILE A 120 11.92 11.58 -8.85
CA ILE A 120 10.58 11.94 -9.34
C ILE A 120 10.65 13.21 -10.17
N GLY A 121 10.03 13.20 -11.35
CA GLY A 121 10.02 14.31 -12.32
C GLY A 121 11.29 14.39 -13.19
N ARG A 122 12.18 13.40 -13.14
CA ARG A 122 13.43 13.40 -13.92
C ARG A 122 13.45 12.43 -15.09
N GLY A 123 12.35 11.72 -15.36
CA GLY A 123 12.28 10.70 -16.42
C GLY A 123 13.16 9.49 -16.09
N ALA A 124 13.23 9.10 -14.83
CA ALA A 124 14.01 7.96 -14.38
C ALA A 124 13.47 6.63 -14.94
N PHE A 125 14.29 5.58 -14.92
CA PHE A 125 13.89 4.26 -15.38
C PHE A 125 12.63 3.77 -14.65
N GLN A 126 11.59 3.43 -15.41
CA GLN A 126 10.27 3.02 -14.90
C GLN A 126 9.59 4.07 -14.01
N GLU A 127 9.91 5.34 -14.18
CA GLU A 127 9.12 6.43 -13.60
C GLU A 127 7.86 6.67 -14.45
N THR A 128 6.75 6.96 -13.77
CA THR A 128 5.51 7.39 -14.42
C THR A 128 4.73 8.26 -13.44
N ASP A 129 4.10 9.31 -13.96
CA ASP A 129 3.17 10.15 -13.18
C ASP A 129 1.83 9.42 -12.99
N VAL A 130 1.84 8.43 -12.10
CA VAL A 130 0.64 7.64 -11.78
C VAL A 130 -0.43 8.50 -11.11
N PHE A 131 -0.01 9.48 -10.31
CA PHE A 131 -0.91 10.43 -9.66
C PHE A 131 -1.72 11.22 -10.70
N GLY A 132 -1.05 11.82 -11.68
CA GLY A 132 -1.72 12.57 -12.75
C GLY A 132 -2.60 11.67 -13.63
N MET A 133 -2.14 10.46 -13.96
CA MET A 133 -2.91 9.53 -14.80
C MET A 133 -4.17 8.99 -14.12
N THR A 134 -4.15 8.82 -12.81
CA THR A 134 -5.29 8.28 -12.06
C THR A 134 -6.25 9.35 -11.55
N ALA A 135 -5.88 10.62 -11.54
CA ALA A 135 -6.68 11.71 -11.01
C ALA A 135 -8.16 11.71 -11.44
N PRO A 136 -8.53 11.44 -12.73
CA PRO A 136 -9.93 11.42 -13.16
C PRO A 136 -10.68 10.13 -12.81
N ILE A 137 -10.02 9.09 -12.34
CA ILE A 137 -10.56 7.74 -12.16
C ILE A 137 -10.39 7.20 -10.73
N VAL A 138 -10.07 8.05 -9.77
CA VAL A 138 -10.01 7.70 -8.34
C VAL A 138 -10.75 8.71 -7.50
N LYS A 139 -11.12 8.32 -6.29
CA LYS A 139 -11.70 9.26 -5.31
C LYS A 139 -10.63 10.16 -4.71
N HIS A 140 -9.44 9.63 -4.52
CA HIS A 140 -8.28 10.34 -3.98
C HIS A 140 -6.97 9.64 -4.36
N SER A 141 -5.89 10.42 -4.39
CA SER A 141 -4.53 9.90 -4.62
C SER A 141 -3.58 10.46 -3.57
N TYR A 142 -2.68 9.61 -3.09
CA TYR A 142 -1.58 9.98 -2.21
C TYR A 142 -0.25 9.69 -2.89
N LEU A 143 0.66 10.66 -2.92
CA LEU A 143 2.08 10.44 -3.11
C LEU A 143 2.74 10.56 -1.72
N VAL A 144 3.28 9.46 -1.21
CA VAL A 144 3.84 9.42 0.14
C VAL A 144 5.24 10.02 0.14
N THR A 145 5.36 11.26 0.59
CA THR A 145 6.66 11.95 0.68
C THR A 145 7.30 11.82 2.06
N GLU A 146 6.49 11.62 3.10
CA GLU A 146 6.92 11.49 4.49
C GLU A 146 6.50 10.11 5.03
N PRO A 147 7.46 9.20 5.28
CA PRO A 147 7.15 7.82 5.70
C PRO A 147 6.36 7.74 7.02
N GLU A 148 6.52 8.72 7.89
CA GLU A 148 5.84 8.82 9.18
C GLU A 148 4.33 9.03 9.03
N GLU A 149 3.89 9.59 7.91
CA GLU A 149 2.47 9.79 7.62
C GLU A 149 1.76 8.53 7.12
N LEU A 150 2.52 7.49 6.79
CA LEU A 150 1.98 6.28 6.17
C LEU A 150 0.81 5.64 6.95
N PRO A 151 0.84 5.51 8.30
CA PRO A 151 -0.29 4.96 9.04
C PRO A 151 -1.58 5.79 8.90
N ARG A 152 -1.45 7.13 8.89
CA ARG A 152 -2.58 8.04 8.67
C ARG A 152 -3.12 7.89 7.26
N ILE A 153 -2.23 7.92 6.25
CA ILE A 153 -2.60 7.82 4.84
C ILE A 153 -3.36 6.52 4.56
N ILE A 154 -2.88 5.38 5.07
CA ILE A 154 -3.56 4.08 4.85
C ILE A 154 -4.95 4.10 5.47
N LYS A 155 -5.09 4.54 6.71
CA LYS A 155 -6.39 4.63 7.38
C LYS A 155 -7.36 5.52 6.61
N GLU A 156 -6.90 6.69 6.16
CA GLU A 156 -7.70 7.62 5.35
C GLU A 156 -8.08 7.00 4.00
N ALA A 157 -7.15 6.31 3.33
CA ALA A 157 -7.42 5.65 2.05
C ALA A 157 -8.54 4.61 2.16
N PHE A 158 -8.52 3.76 3.18
CA PHE A 158 -9.57 2.78 3.43
C PHE A 158 -10.90 3.44 3.77
N TYR A 159 -10.89 4.48 4.59
CA TYR A 159 -12.08 5.26 4.90
C TYR A 159 -12.68 5.91 3.65
N ILE A 160 -11.86 6.59 2.83
CA ILE A 160 -12.31 7.24 1.60
C ILE A 160 -12.83 6.21 0.59
N ALA A 161 -12.14 5.08 0.43
CA ALA A 161 -12.54 4.03 -0.52
C ALA A 161 -13.92 3.45 -0.19
N SER A 162 -14.25 3.31 1.09
CA SER A 162 -15.46 2.62 1.56
C SER A 162 -16.65 3.53 1.89
N THR A 163 -16.44 4.85 2.05
CA THR A 163 -17.48 5.78 2.52
C THR A 163 -18.09 6.62 1.40
N GLY A 164 -19.33 7.09 1.60
CA GLY A 164 -20.08 7.80 0.57
C GLY A 164 -20.35 6.89 -0.63
N ARG A 165 -20.13 7.38 -1.86
CA ARG A 165 -20.04 6.52 -3.04
C ARG A 165 -18.71 5.77 -2.98
N PRO A 166 -18.68 4.45 -2.82
CA PRO A 166 -17.41 3.71 -2.78
C PRO A 166 -16.62 3.87 -4.08
N GLY A 167 -15.32 3.62 -4.04
CA GLY A 167 -14.48 3.72 -5.21
C GLY A 167 -12.99 3.62 -4.90
N PRO A 168 -12.14 3.64 -5.92
CA PRO A 168 -10.72 3.44 -5.77
C PRO A 168 -10.01 4.65 -5.15
N VAL A 169 -8.97 4.34 -4.37
CA VAL A 169 -7.97 5.29 -3.86
C VAL A 169 -6.60 4.78 -4.24
N LEU A 170 -5.75 5.69 -4.72
CA LEU A 170 -4.35 5.39 -5.06
C LEU A 170 -3.41 5.79 -3.91
N ILE A 171 -2.44 4.93 -3.62
CA ILE A 171 -1.29 5.25 -2.75
C ILE A 171 -0.02 4.97 -3.54
N ASP A 172 0.69 6.02 -3.95
CA ASP A 172 1.97 5.91 -4.67
C ASP A 172 3.14 6.05 -3.70
N MET A 173 3.98 5.00 -3.62
CA MET A 173 4.98 4.79 -2.57
C MET A 173 6.39 4.88 -3.13
N PRO A 174 7.13 5.98 -2.93
CA PRO A 174 8.55 6.05 -3.28
C PRO A 174 9.37 4.98 -2.57
N LYS A 175 10.31 4.38 -3.31
CA LYS A 175 11.13 3.25 -2.83
C LYS A 175 11.93 3.58 -1.57
N ASP A 176 12.45 4.80 -1.45
CA ASP A 176 13.17 5.24 -0.26
C ASP A 176 12.26 5.38 0.96
N CYS A 177 10.97 5.71 0.80
CA CYS A 177 9.99 5.67 1.88
C CYS A 177 9.73 4.24 2.37
N LEU A 178 9.73 3.25 1.47
CA LEU A 178 9.59 1.84 1.83
C LEU A 178 10.80 1.30 2.62
N LEU A 179 11.98 1.83 2.37
CA LEU A 179 13.23 1.43 3.02
C LEU A 179 13.50 2.21 4.31
N TYR A 180 12.84 3.36 4.52
CA TYR A 180 12.99 4.17 5.71
C TYR A 180 12.60 3.39 6.96
N THR A 181 13.37 3.56 8.06
CA THR A 181 13.11 2.88 9.33
C THR A 181 12.56 3.87 10.34
N SER A 182 11.33 3.66 10.78
CA SER A 182 10.64 4.48 11.78
C SER A 182 10.27 3.65 13.04
N PRO A 183 9.85 4.30 14.14
CA PRO A 183 9.20 3.61 15.26
C PRO A 183 7.96 2.84 14.77
N SER A 184 7.64 1.73 15.45
CA SER A 184 6.44 0.94 15.16
C SER A 184 5.17 1.79 15.29
N PRO A 185 4.16 1.64 14.43
CA PRO A 185 2.86 2.31 14.58
C PRO A 185 2.06 1.85 15.82
N ARG A 186 2.62 0.95 16.62
CA ARG A 186 2.04 0.51 17.92
C ARG A 186 2.37 1.46 19.07
N ASP A 187 3.32 2.34 18.86
CA ASP A 187 3.79 3.31 19.83
C ASP A 187 3.06 4.66 19.63
#